data_e7de7f7f0e557b644945f125a8e82700
#
_entry.id   e7de7f7f0e557b644945f125a8e82700
#
_cell.length_a   1.000
_cell.length_b   1.000
_cell.length_c   1.000
_cell.angle_alpha   90.00
_cell.angle_beta   90.00
_cell.angle_gamma   90.00
#
_symmetry.space_group_name_H-M   'P 1'
#
loop_
_entity.id
_entity.type
_entity.pdbx_description
1 polymer ?
#
loop_
_entity_poly.entity_id
_entity_poly.type
_entity_poly.pdbx_seq_one_letter_code
_entity_poly.pdbx_strand_id
1 'polypeptide(L)'
;MKKHFSVGAHVQAISKGLQEADLLLATGGTSMGSSDLIKPIIERRFEGTIHFGRVSMKPGKPTTFASIPIPERPGVRKFLFALPGNPASALVTFHVFVVPALRKLGGWPIERCQLPRVRVQVSA
;
A
#
# COMPACT_ATOMS: atom_id res chain seq x y z
N MET A 1 7.26 18.37 -20.01
CA MET A 1 5.80 18.30 -19.90
C MET A 1 5.40 17.58 -18.62
N LYS A 2 4.77 18.28 -17.73
CA LYS A 2 4.30 17.67 -16.48
C LYS A 2 3.08 16.81 -16.78
N LYS A 3 3.20 15.51 -16.57
CA LYS A 3 2.04 14.65 -16.60
C LYS A 3 1.25 14.88 -15.31
N HIS A 4 0.14 15.56 -15.42
CA HIS A 4 -0.82 15.63 -14.33
C HIS A 4 -1.57 14.32 -14.30
N PHE A 5 -1.29 13.50 -13.30
CA PHE A 5 -2.12 12.33 -13.05
C PHE A 5 -3.45 12.82 -12.51
N SER A 6 -4.45 12.83 -13.36
CA SER A 6 -5.81 13.15 -12.95
C SER A 6 -6.35 12.07 -12.01
N VAL A 7 -7.34 12.43 -11.20
CA VAL A 7 -8.09 11.47 -10.38
C VAL A 7 -8.60 10.31 -11.24
N GLY A 8 -9.09 10.62 -12.46
CA GLY A 8 -9.56 9.59 -13.40
C GLY A 8 -8.50 8.57 -13.78
N ALA A 9 -7.25 8.99 -13.99
CA ALA A 9 -6.16 8.08 -14.32
C ALA A 9 -5.86 7.13 -13.16
N HIS A 10 -5.87 7.64 -11.92
CA HIS A 10 -5.70 6.80 -10.73
C HIS A 10 -6.83 5.80 -10.55
N VAL A 11 -8.08 6.24 -10.76
CA VAL A 11 -9.24 5.35 -10.68
C VAL A 11 -9.16 4.24 -11.72
N GLN A 12 -8.78 4.55 -12.94
CA GLN A 12 -8.63 3.54 -13.99
C GLN A 12 -7.52 2.54 -13.67
N ALA A 13 -6.37 3.02 -13.20
CA ALA A 13 -5.26 2.16 -12.84
C ALA A 13 -5.62 1.20 -11.70
N ILE A 14 -6.28 1.70 -10.68
CA ILE A 14 -6.70 0.87 -9.54
C ILE A 14 -7.78 -0.13 -9.99
N SER A 15 -8.77 0.31 -10.77
CA SER A 15 -9.81 -0.58 -11.29
C SER A 15 -9.24 -1.73 -12.09
N LYS A 16 -8.30 -1.43 -12.98
CA LYS A 16 -7.62 -2.45 -13.77
C LYS A 16 -6.83 -3.41 -12.89
N GLY A 17 -6.07 -2.88 -11.94
CA GLY A 17 -5.30 -3.69 -11.02
C GLY A 17 -6.17 -4.63 -10.19
N LEU A 18 -7.32 -4.15 -9.72
CA LEU A 18 -8.25 -4.96 -8.95
C LEU A 18 -8.85 -6.11 -9.76
N GLN A 19 -8.94 -5.99 -11.07
CA GLN A 19 -9.39 -7.08 -11.95
C GLN A 19 -8.31 -8.16 -12.12
N GLU A 20 -7.05 -7.78 -12.03
CA GLU A 20 -5.93 -8.65 -12.37
C GLU A 20 -5.20 -9.24 -11.15
N ALA A 21 -5.35 -8.64 -9.98
CA ALA A 21 -4.56 -9.01 -8.81
C ALA A 21 -5.39 -8.95 -7.52
N ASP A 22 -4.90 -9.62 -6.49
CA ASP A 22 -5.50 -9.61 -5.16
C ASP A 22 -4.87 -8.57 -4.24
N LEU A 23 -3.66 -8.14 -4.55
CA LEU A 23 -2.93 -7.13 -3.81
C LEU A 23 -2.27 -6.18 -4.80
N LEU A 24 -2.52 -4.88 -4.62
CA LEU A 24 -1.94 -3.83 -5.43
C LEU A 24 -0.87 -3.08 -4.67
N LEU A 25 0.18 -2.73 -5.38
CA LEU A 25 1.20 -1.82 -4.88
C LEU A 25 1.19 -0.55 -5.70
N ALA A 26 1.05 0.58 -5.02
CA ALA A 26 1.26 1.88 -5.63
C ALA A 26 2.53 2.46 -5.05
N THR A 27 3.44 2.88 -5.91
CA THR A 27 4.59 3.67 -5.51
C THR A 27 4.37 5.08 -5.99
N GLY A 28 4.59 6.06 -5.13
CA GLY A 28 4.35 7.44 -5.50
C GLY A 28 5.28 7.87 -6.61
N GLY A 29 4.76 8.16 -7.77
CA GLY A 29 5.50 8.78 -8.85
C GLY A 29 5.77 10.25 -8.60
N THR A 30 5.35 10.79 -7.47
CA THR A 30 5.51 12.19 -7.13
C THR A 30 5.85 12.35 -5.68
N SER A 31 6.62 13.38 -5.40
CA SER A 31 6.80 13.90 -4.07
C SER A 31 5.44 14.20 -3.45
N MET A 32 5.42 14.60 -2.28
CA MET A 32 4.34 15.06 -1.41
C MET A 32 2.94 15.07 -2.03
N GLY A 33 2.01 14.35 -1.46
CA GLY A 33 0.60 14.40 -1.78
C GLY A 33 0.04 13.21 -2.55
N SER A 34 0.87 12.29 -3.07
CA SER A 34 0.34 11.13 -3.78
C SER A 34 -0.46 10.20 -2.85
N SER A 35 0.00 9.99 -1.63
CA SER A 35 -0.74 9.22 -0.64
C SER A 35 -2.00 9.96 -0.20
N ASP A 36 -1.96 11.30 -0.11
CA ASP A 36 -3.11 12.11 0.24
C ASP A 36 -4.17 12.10 -0.86
N LEU A 37 -3.76 11.95 -2.12
CA LEU A 37 -4.68 11.81 -3.24
C LEU A 37 -5.33 10.43 -3.30
N ILE A 38 -4.56 9.38 -3.01
CA ILE A 38 -5.04 7.99 -3.07
C ILE A 38 -6.11 7.71 -2.02
N LYS A 39 -5.96 8.22 -0.81
CA LYS A 39 -6.92 7.97 0.29
C LYS A 39 -8.36 8.34 -0.06
N PRO A 40 -8.65 9.57 -0.52
CA PRO A 40 -10.01 9.93 -0.92
C PRO A 40 -10.54 9.07 -2.07
N ILE A 41 -9.68 8.70 -3.02
CA ILE A 41 -10.08 7.84 -4.13
C ILE A 41 -10.52 6.47 -3.61
N ILE A 42 -9.74 5.86 -2.74
CA ILE A 42 -10.06 4.57 -2.16
C ILE A 42 -11.39 4.61 -1.40
N GLU A 43 -11.56 5.62 -0.56
CA GLU A 43 -12.76 5.72 0.28
C GLU A 43 -14.01 6.06 -0.54
N ARG A 44 -13.92 7.02 -1.45
CA ARG A 44 -15.08 7.56 -2.18
C ARG A 44 -15.42 6.81 -3.44
N ARG A 45 -14.41 6.32 -4.17
CA ARG A 45 -14.63 5.66 -5.46
C ARG A 45 -14.71 4.16 -5.37
N PHE A 46 -14.09 3.56 -4.36
CA PHE A 46 -14.02 2.12 -4.22
C PHE A 46 -14.65 1.61 -2.93
N GLU A 47 -15.20 2.50 -2.13
CA GLU A 47 -15.78 2.17 -0.82
C GLU A 47 -14.81 1.39 0.07
N GLY A 48 -13.54 1.69 -0.08
CA GLY A 48 -12.47 1.04 0.66
C GLY A 48 -12.30 1.57 2.07
N THR A 49 -11.58 0.81 2.87
CA THR A 49 -11.24 1.16 4.24
C THR A 49 -9.74 1.41 4.33
N ILE A 50 -9.35 2.58 4.82
CA ILE A 50 -7.96 2.88 5.12
C ILE A 50 -7.65 2.33 6.51
N HIS A 51 -6.80 1.31 6.61
CA HIS A 51 -6.42 0.70 7.88
C HIS A 51 -5.34 1.51 8.56
N PHE A 52 -4.36 1.98 7.80
CA PHE A 52 -3.44 3.01 8.25
C PHE A 52 -2.95 3.82 7.05
N GLY A 53 -2.69 5.09 7.27
CA GLY A 53 -2.23 6.00 6.22
C GLY A 53 -1.02 6.81 6.64
N ARG A 54 -0.47 6.51 7.82
CA ARG A 54 0.73 7.12 8.35
C ARG A 54 1.28 6.20 9.42
N VAL A 55 2.59 5.98 9.43
CA VAL A 55 3.24 5.09 10.38
C VAL A 55 4.39 5.80 11.09
N SER A 56 4.65 5.42 12.33
CA SER A 56 5.78 5.94 13.12
C SER A 56 7.06 5.20 12.72
N MET A 57 7.57 5.56 11.56
CA MET A 57 8.70 4.87 10.96
C MET A 57 9.51 5.84 10.11
N LYS A 58 10.82 5.66 10.11
CA LYS A 58 11.73 6.43 9.27
C LYS A 58 12.78 5.49 8.67
N PRO A 59 12.87 5.34 7.34
CA PRO A 59 11.95 5.90 6.34
C PRO A 59 10.61 5.18 6.33
N GLY A 60 9.63 5.74 5.63
CA GLY A 60 8.35 5.05 5.38
C GLY A 60 7.14 5.66 6.05
N LYS A 61 7.26 6.83 6.68
CA LYS A 61 6.17 7.49 7.39
C LYS A 61 4.85 7.59 6.60
N PRO A 62 4.83 7.90 5.29
CA PRO A 62 3.58 8.04 4.54
C PRO A 62 3.00 6.71 4.02
N THR A 63 3.48 5.57 4.45
CA THR A 63 2.96 4.28 4.00
C THR A 63 1.48 4.15 4.34
N THR A 64 0.70 3.72 3.34
CA THR A 64 -0.75 3.55 3.47
C THR A 64 -1.13 2.11 3.18
N PHE A 65 -2.04 1.55 3.96
CA PHE A 65 -2.62 0.24 3.73
C PHE A 65 -4.13 0.34 3.75
N ALA A 66 -4.76 -0.24 2.74
CA ALA A 66 -6.21 -0.22 2.58
C ALA A 66 -6.73 -1.56 2.12
N SER A 67 -8.01 -1.82 2.41
CA SER A 67 -8.76 -2.93 1.82
C SER A 67 -9.94 -2.38 1.03
N ILE A 68 -10.25 -3.06 -0.08
CA ILE A 68 -11.26 -2.63 -1.02
C ILE A 68 -12.25 -3.78 -1.23
N PRO A 69 -13.55 -3.56 -0.97
CA PRO A 69 -14.56 -4.59 -1.23
C PRO A 69 -14.72 -4.81 -2.74
N ILE A 70 -15.03 -6.03 -3.11
CA ILE A 70 -15.28 -6.39 -4.51
C ILE A 70 -16.81 -6.59 -4.66
N PRO A 71 -17.49 -5.70 -5.41
CA PRO A 71 -18.96 -5.74 -5.50
C PRO A 71 -19.50 -7.08 -6.02
N GLU A 72 -18.81 -7.71 -6.96
CA GLU A 72 -19.22 -8.97 -7.56
C GLU A 72 -19.04 -10.18 -6.64
N ARG A 73 -18.30 -10.01 -5.55
CA ARG A 73 -17.99 -11.11 -4.61
C ARG A 73 -18.17 -10.63 -3.17
N PRO A 74 -19.40 -10.62 -2.65
CA PRO A 74 -19.65 -10.18 -1.27
C PRO A 74 -18.76 -10.93 -0.27
N GLY A 75 -18.19 -10.20 0.66
CA GLY A 75 -17.29 -10.75 1.66
C GLY A 75 -15.84 -10.89 1.22
N VAL A 76 -15.53 -10.69 -0.06
CA VAL A 76 -14.16 -10.70 -0.57
C VAL A 76 -13.62 -9.27 -0.60
N ARG A 77 -12.41 -9.10 -0.10
CA ARG A 77 -11.71 -7.81 -0.16
C ARG A 77 -10.36 -8.00 -0.81
N LYS A 78 -9.95 -7.01 -1.56
CA LYS A 78 -8.58 -6.93 -2.10
C LYS A 78 -7.82 -5.84 -1.37
N PHE A 79 -6.51 -5.85 -1.50
CA PHE A 79 -5.64 -5.02 -0.68
C PHE A 79 -4.80 -4.09 -1.53
N LEU A 80 -4.53 -2.91 -0.98
CA LEU A 80 -3.68 -1.92 -1.63
C LEU A 80 -2.70 -1.35 -0.61
N PHE A 81 -1.43 -1.36 -0.98
CA PHE A 81 -0.39 -0.61 -0.27
C PHE A 81 0.07 0.54 -1.14
N ALA A 82 0.07 1.73 -0.57
CA ALA A 82 0.71 2.89 -1.19
C ALA A 82 2.03 3.13 -0.45
N LEU A 83 3.13 2.89 -1.14
CA LEU A 83 4.47 3.01 -0.59
C LEU A 83 5.07 4.38 -0.95
N PRO A 84 6.05 4.87 -0.16
CA PRO A 84 6.75 6.11 -0.50
C PRO A 84 7.40 6.03 -1.87
N GLY A 85 7.50 7.17 -2.55
CA GLY A 85 8.10 7.23 -3.89
C GLY A 85 9.61 7.11 -3.90
N ASN A 86 10.28 7.46 -2.80
CA ASN A 86 11.73 7.30 -2.70
C ASN A 86 12.10 5.82 -2.77
N PRO A 87 13.01 5.41 -3.67
CA PRO A 87 13.33 3.98 -3.85
C PRO A 87 13.82 3.28 -2.59
N ALA A 88 14.65 3.91 -1.79
CA ALA A 88 15.14 3.32 -0.55
C ALA A 88 13.99 3.12 0.45
N SER A 89 13.12 4.12 0.57
CA SER A 89 11.95 4.03 1.45
C SER A 89 10.95 2.98 0.96
N ALA A 90 10.73 2.91 -0.34
CA ALA A 90 9.86 1.90 -0.94
C ALA A 90 10.38 0.48 -0.66
N LEU A 91 11.69 0.27 -0.80
CA LEU A 91 12.30 -1.03 -0.54
C LEU A 91 12.15 -1.45 0.93
N VAL A 92 12.40 -0.54 1.86
CA VAL A 92 12.26 -0.82 3.29
C VAL A 92 10.81 -1.14 3.64
N THR A 93 9.86 -0.31 3.21
CA THR A 93 8.44 -0.51 3.51
C THR A 93 7.87 -1.76 2.83
N PHE A 94 8.37 -2.10 1.65
CA PHE A 94 8.01 -3.35 1.00
C PHE A 94 8.36 -4.54 1.90
N HIS A 95 9.56 -4.59 2.43
CA HIS A 95 9.98 -5.70 3.29
C HIS A 95 9.27 -5.71 4.64
N VAL A 96 8.98 -4.54 5.20
CA VAL A 96 8.32 -4.44 6.52
C VAL A 96 6.84 -4.77 6.45
N PHE A 97 6.14 -4.35 5.39
CA PHE A 97 4.68 -4.45 5.30
C PHE A 97 4.20 -5.43 4.24
N VAL A 98 4.75 -5.35 3.03
CA VAL A 98 4.21 -6.11 1.90
C VAL A 98 4.60 -7.57 1.96
N VAL A 99 5.85 -7.89 2.28
CA VAL A 99 6.30 -9.28 2.40
C VAL A 99 5.48 -10.05 3.45
N PRO A 100 5.27 -9.53 4.67
CA PRO A 100 4.38 -10.21 5.63
C PRO A 100 2.97 -10.41 5.11
N ALA A 101 2.40 -9.42 4.43
CA ALA A 101 1.06 -9.52 3.85
C ALA A 101 0.99 -10.62 2.78
N LEU A 102 1.98 -10.67 1.88
CA LEU A 102 2.06 -11.71 0.85
C LEU A 102 2.17 -13.10 1.46
N ARG A 103 2.98 -13.25 2.49
CA ARG A 103 3.10 -14.53 3.21
C ARG A 103 1.78 -14.93 3.84
N LYS A 104 1.10 -14.00 4.49
CA LYS A 104 -0.21 -14.27 5.11
C LYS A 104 -1.23 -14.70 4.07
N LEU A 105 -1.31 -13.98 2.96
CA LEU A 105 -2.21 -14.32 1.85
C LEU A 105 -1.85 -15.67 1.21
N GLY A 106 -0.58 -16.03 1.22
CA GLY A 106 -0.09 -17.31 0.73
C GLY A 106 -0.26 -18.48 1.70
N GLY A 107 -0.87 -18.25 2.86
CA GLY A 107 -1.15 -19.31 3.82
C GLY A 107 -0.05 -19.61 4.82
N TRP A 108 0.96 -18.75 4.94
CA TRP A 108 2.02 -18.96 5.92
C TRP A 108 1.48 -18.84 7.35
N PRO A 109 2.02 -19.61 8.31
CA PRO A 109 1.69 -19.42 9.72
C PRO A 109 2.02 -17.97 10.15
N ILE A 110 1.19 -17.41 11.02
CA ILE A 110 1.32 -16.00 11.40
C ILE A 110 2.70 -15.69 12.01
N GLU A 111 3.27 -16.64 12.76
CA GLU A 111 4.59 -16.46 13.39
C GLU A 111 5.74 -16.41 12.38
N ARG A 112 5.51 -16.82 11.14
CA ARG A 112 6.50 -16.79 10.06
C ARG A 112 6.26 -15.68 9.05
N CYS A 113 5.18 -14.94 9.19
CA CYS A 113 4.86 -13.87 8.24
C CYS A 113 5.84 -12.71 8.34
N GLN A 114 6.19 -12.31 9.55
CA GLN A 114 7.10 -11.19 9.75
C GLN A 114 8.57 -11.60 9.57
N LEU A 115 9.34 -10.70 8.98
CA LEU A 115 10.79 -10.85 8.90
C LEU A 115 11.40 -10.68 10.28
N PRO A 116 12.55 -11.35 10.54
CA PRO A 116 13.23 -11.19 11.81
C PRO A 116 13.58 -9.73 12.08
N ARG A 117 13.43 -9.31 13.33
CA ARG A 117 13.77 -7.96 13.76
C ARG A 117 14.87 -8.04 14.81
N VAL A 118 15.88 -7.26 14.61
CA VAL A 118 17.01 -7.15 15.54
C VAL A 118 17.08 -5.71 16.01
N ARG A 119 17.17 -5.54 17.33
CA ARG A 119 17.39 -4.21 17.89
C ARG A 119 18.89 -3.95 17.87
N VAL A 120 19.28 -2.89 17.21
CA VAL A 120 20.67 -2.44 17.15
C VAL A 120 20.77 -1.04 17.72
N GLN A 121 21.86 -0.80 18.41
CA GLN A 121 22.18 0.54 18.87
C GLN A 121 23.09 1.19 17.83
N VAL A 122 22.67 2.33 17.32
CA VAL A 122 23.48 3.10 16.40
C VAL A 122 24.18 4.18 17.20
N SER A 123 25.49 4.07 17.27
CA SER A 123 26.31 5.15 17.87
C SER A 123 26.49 6.25 16.83
N ALA A 124 26.28 7.45 17.28
CA ALA A 124 26.46 8.63 16.44
C ALA A 124 27.96 8.90 16.20
#